data_7dd18c08f775659d151ef62153d51db6
#
_entry.id   7dd18c08f775659d151ef62153d51db6
#
_cell.length_a   1.000
_cell.length_b   1.000
_cell.length_c   1.000
_cell.angle_alpha   90.00
_cell.angle_beta   90.00
_cell.angle_gamma   90.00
#
_symmetry.space_group_name_H-M   'P 1'
#
loop_
_entity.id
_entity.type
_entity.pdbx_description
1 polymer ?
#
loop_
_entity_poly.entity_id
_entity_poly.type
_entity_poly.pdbx_seq_one_letter_code
_entity_poly.pdbx_strand_id
1 'polypeptide(L)'
;MNKPAICGGTPVRDTKISYGHQYIDEEDIQAVADVLRSDYLTCGPKIAEAEKALCEVTGAKYAVVCSNGTSALHIACQAAGVQPGDEVITTPITFAASANCALYCGARPVFADINEETYNIDPEKVRELTTDKTKAVVAVDFTGQSVELDELLEHCHAHGITLIEDGAHVIGTKYKGKCNGSIADMTTLSFHPVKTVTCGEGGAVRTNSEELYRKLLLYRAHGITRDPSLMEHEPDGPWYYEQLALGMNYRMTDMQAALLISQLKKLPMFVERRKAIVKQYNEAFLKLPQIVVQKEIPESDTTRHLYILRINPEKLSIDRRQFFDALAAENICCNVHYIPTYYFPYYEKLGYQRGLCPKAEKLYEEIITLPLYYSMTDQDVADVIEAVTKIAAYYSR
;
A
#
# COMPACT_ATOMS: atom_id res chain seq x y z
N MET A 1 13.64 -0.46 -37.57
CA MET A 1 13.35 -0.41 -36.11
C MET A 1 14.59 0.10 -35.37
N ASN A 2 14.44 1.03 -34.45
CA ASN A 2 15.56 1.50 -33.64
C ASN A 2 16.05 0.37 -32.73
N LYS A 3 17.37 0.11 -32.78
CA LYS A 3 17.99 -0.97 -32.01
C LYS A 3 18.03 -0.60 -30.52
N PRO A 4 17.58 -1.47 -29.57
CA PRO A 4 17.72 -1.20 -28.13
C PRO A 4 19.16 -1.00 -27.68
N ALA A 5 19.35 -0.18 -26.66
CA ALA A 5 20.68 0.17 -26.13
C ALA A 5 21.46 -1.08 -25.68
N ILE A 6 20.81 -2.04 -25.04
CA ILE A 6 21.41 -3.34 -24.65
C ILE A 6 21.97 -4.11 -25.84
N CYS A 7 21.47 -3.87 -27.04
CA CYS A 7 21.96 -4.48 -28.29
C CYS A 7 22.95 -3.58 -29.04
N GLY A 8 23.42 -2.47 -28.45
CA GLY A 8 24.35 -1.49 -29.05
C GLY A 8 23.67 -0.37 -29.83
N GLY A 9 22.39 -0.10 -29.59
CA GLY A 9 21.70 1.13 -29.98
C GLY A 9 21.97 2.29 -29.04
N THR A 10 21.42 3.47 -29.36
CA THR A 10 21.46 4.65 -28.48
C THR A 10 20.34 4.56 -27.45
N PRO A 11 20.61 4.79 -26.15
CA PRO A 11 19.58 4.89 -25.14
C PRO A 11 18.58 6.02 -25.45
N VAL A 12 17.34 5.90 -24.99
CA VAL A 12 16.30 6.94 -25.18
C VAL A 12 16.58 8.20 -24.36
N ARG A 13 17.43 8.07 -23.32
CA ARG A 13 17.86 9.20 -22.48
C ARG A 13 19.28 9.01 -21.95
N ASP A 14 19.96 10.12 -21.64
CA ASP A 14 21.35 10.11 -21.16
C ASP A 14 21.45 9.91 -19.64
N THR A 15 20.40 10.22 -18.88
CA THR A 15 20.37 10.15 -17.42
C THR A 15 19.32 9.15 -16.94
N LYS A 16 19.58 8.49 -15.80
CA LYS A 16 18.65 7.52 -15.20
C LYS A 16 17.40 8.20 -14.63
N ILE A 17 16.26 7.61 -14.86
CA ILE A 17 15.01 7.92 -14.16
C ILE A 17 14.66 6.80 -13.18
N SER A 18 14.36 7.14 -11.91
CA SER A 18 13.95 6.18 -10.88
C SER A 18 12.49 5.78 -11.05
N TYR A 19 12.11 4.58 -10.53
CA TYR A 19 10.71 4.13 -10.56
C TYR A 19 9.78 4.94 -9.63
N GLY A 20 10.34 5.60 -8.61
CA GLY A 20 9.60 6.41 -7.63
C GLY A 20 10.50 7.44 -6.98
N HIS A 21 9.91 8.59 -6.65
CA HIS A 21 10.58 9.70 -5.96
C HIS A 21 9.55 10.51 -5.18
N GLN A 22 9.90 10.94 -3.96
CA GLN A 22 9.09 11.86 -3.17
C GLN A 22 9.17 13.28 -3.74
N TYR A 23 8.17 14.10 -3.42
CA TYR A 23 8.18 15.53 -3.67
C TYR A 23 8.13 16.28 -2.34
N ILE A 24 9.10 17.14 -2.11
CA ILE A 24 9.22 18.00 -0.91
C ILE A 24 9.49 19.41 -1.40
N ASP A 25 8.78 20.38 -0.83
CA ASP A 25 8.97 21.81 -1.09
C ASP A 25 9.23 22.61 0.20
N GLU A 26 9.35 23.93 0.07
CA GLU A 26 9.65 24.83 1.19
C GLU A 26 8.55 24.85 2.26
N GLU A 27 7.28 24.60 1.91
CA GLU A 27 6.19 24.51 2.90
C GLU A 27 6.37 23.27 3.79
N ASP A 28 6.81 22.15 3.20
CA ASP A 28 7.11 20.92 3.94
C ASP A 28 8.29 21.11 4.88
N ILE A 29 9.36 21.76 4.39
CA ILE A 29 10.56 22.08 5.17
C ILE A 29 10.19 22.99 6.34
N GLN A 30 9.42 24.06 6.08
CA GLN A 30 9.01 25.02 7.09
C GLN A 30 8.12 24.35 8.16
N ALA A 31 7.19 23.48 7.76
CA ALA A 31 6.32 22.77 8.71
C ALA A 31 7.12 21.94 9.73
N VAL A 32 8.16 21.24 9.28
CA VAL A 32 9.06 20.48 10.16
C VAL A 32 9.93 21.40 11.00
N ALA A 33 10.48 22.48 10.41
CA ALA A 33 11.31 23.45 11.11
C ALA A 33 10.55 24.14 12.25
N ASP A 34 9.27 24.41 12.07
CA ASP A 34 8.41 25.03 13.11
C ASP A 34 8.20 24.08 14.31
N VAL A 35 8.05 22.76 14.05
CA VAL A 35 8.00 21.76 15.13
C VAL A 35 9.32 21.73 15.91
N LEU A 36 10.47 21.77 15.20
CA LEU A 36 11.79 21.78 15.85
C LEU A 36 12.01 23.03 16.75
N ARG A 37 11.28 24.13 16.51
CA ARG A 37 11.31 25.34 17.34
C ARG A 37 10.27 25.34 18.45
N SER A 38 9.36 24.36 18.46
CA SER A 38 8.27 24.24 19.44
C SER A 38 8.69 23.43 20.66
N ASP A 39 7.82 23.41 21.68
CA ASP A 39 8.05 22.66 22.92
C ASP A 39 7.82 21.13 22.76
N TYR A 40 7.24 20.69 21.65
CA TYR A 40 6.82 19.29 21.46
C TYR A 40 7.45 18.68 20.20
N LEU A 41 8.29 17.67 20.38
CA LEU A 41 8.84 16.86 19.28
C LEU A 41 8.08 15.52 19.09
N THR A 42 7.37 15.09 20.13
CA THR A 42 6.53 13.89 20.16
C THR A 42 5.39 14.07 21.16
N CYS A 43 4.27 13.38 20.94
CA CYS A 43 3.07 13.43 21.79
C CYS A 43 2.49 14.84 21.96
N GLY A 44 2.74 15.73 21.02
CA GLY A 44 2.25 17.10 20.98
C GLY A 44 1.00 17.24 20.11
N PRO A 45 0.60 18.50 19.82
CA PRO A 45 -0.65 18.79 19.14
C PRO A 45 -0.69 18.36 17.66
N LYS A 46 0.46 18.23 16.99
CA LYS A 46 0.52 17.83 15.57
C LYS A 46 -0.05 16.43 15.32
N ILE A 47 -0.03 15.57 16.32
CA ILE A 47 -0.62 14.23 16.22
C ILE A 47 -2.13 14.33 15.99
N ALA A 48 -2.84 15.05 16.85
CA ALA A 48 -4.30 15.25 16.72
C ALA A 48 -4.66 16.01 15.43
N GLU A 49 -3.85 17.01 15.05
CA GLU A 49 -4.04 17.75 13.78
C GLU A 49 -3.89 16.82 12.56
N ALA A 50 -2.92 15.90 12.54
CA ALA A 50 -2.71 14.95 11.47
C ALA A 50 -3.86 13.92 11.39
N GLU A 51 -4.31 13.38 12.54
CA GLU A 51 -5.47 12.49 12.62
C GLU A 51 -6.74 13.16 12.09
N LYS A 52 -6.97 14.42 12.46
CA LYS A 52 -8.08 15.23 11.94
C LYS A 52 -7.97 15.44 10.42
N ALA A 53 -6.79 15.84 9.91
CA ALA A 53 -6.57 16.04 8.48
C ALA A 53 -6.81 14.76 7.67
N LEU A 54 -6.41 13.59 8.18
CA LEU A 54 -6.71 12.30 7.57
C LEU A 54 -8.22 12.02 7.55
N CYS A 55 -8.95 12.30 8.62
CA CYS A 55 -10.41 12.16 8.65
C CYS A 55 -11.08 13.06 7.59
N GLU A 56 -10.63 14.31 7.45
CA GLU A 56 -11.16 15.26 6.46
C GLU A 56 -10.94 14.78 5.02
N VAL A 57 -9.72 14.29 4.71
CA VAL A 57 -9.37 13.79 3.36
C VAL A 57 -10.13 12.52 2.99
N THR A 58 -10.44 11.66 3.95
CA THR A 58 -10.94 10.31 3.69
C THR A 58 -12.40 10.09 4.04
N GLY A 59 -12.99 10.99 4.84
CA GLY A 59 -14.37 10.86 5.33
C GLY A 59 -14.55 9.82 6.42
N ALA A 60 -13.47 9.21 6.95
CA ALA A 60 -13.55 8.32 8.11
C ALA A 60 -13.83 9.13 9.39
N LYS A 61 -14.52 8.51 10.36
CA LYS A 61 -14.79 9.16 11.65
C LYS A 61 -13.55 9.27 12.52
N TYR A 62 -12.68 8.28 12.48
CA TYR A 62 -11.51 8.19 13.34
C TYR A 62 -10.26 7.83 12.51
N ALA A 63 -9.14 8.39 12.91
CA ALA A 63 -7.81 8.03 12.43
C ALA A 63 -6.86 7.90 13.61
N VAL A 64 -5.92 6.97 13.53
CA VAL A 64 -4.85 6.77 14.52
C VAL A 64 -3.53 6.71 13.75
N VAL A 65 -2.72 7.77 13.85
CA VAL A 65 -1.39 7.81 13.23
C VAL A 65 -0.39 6.99 14.03
N CYS A 66 0.53 6.35 13.34
CA CYS A 66 1.57 5.50 13.93
C CYS A 66 2.90 5.59 13.18
N SER A 67 3.92 4.89 13.66
CA SER A 67 5.30 5.05 13.21
C SER A 67 5.56 4.65 11.75
N ASN A 68 4.78 3.72 11.19
CA ASN A 68 4.89 3.27 9.79
C ASN A 68 3.69 2.38 9.38
N GLY A 69 3.61 1.99 8.10
CA GLY A 69 2.53 1.12 7.60
C GLY A 69 2.54 -0.29 8.21
N THR A 70 3.70 -0.84 8.55
CA THR A 70 3.82 -2.15 9.20
C THR A 70 3.21 -2.11 10.60
N SER A 71 3.48 -1.06 11.37
CA SER A 71 2.86 -0.86 12.69
C SER A 71 1.35 -0.63 12.57
N ALA A 72 0.87 0.04 11.52
CA ALA A 72 -0.55 0.20 11.25
C ALA A 72 -1.25 -1.16 11.06
N LEU A 73 -0.68 -2.02 10.22
CA LEU A 73 -1.20 -3.39 9.99
C LEU A 73 -1.18 -4.23 11.27
N HIS A 74 -0.10 -4.16 12.06
CA HIS A 74 0.01 -4.92 13.30
C HIS A 74 -1.05 -4.51 14.32
N ILE A 75 -1.20 -3.20 14.61
CA ILE A 75 -2.21 -2.75 15.57
C ILE A 75 -3.65 -2.95 15.05
N ALA A 76 -3.87 -2.96 13.73
CA ALA A 76 -5.15 -3.31 13.15
C ALA A 76 -5.51 -4.78 13.41
N CYS A 77 -4.57 -5.71 13.22
CA CYS A 77 -4.76 -7.13 13.57
C CYS A 77 -5.02 -7.31 15.07
N GLN A 78 -4.27 -6.61 15.94
CA GLN A 78 -4.51 -6.65 17.38
C GLN A 78 -5.90 -6.11 17.75
N ALA A 79 -6.32 -4.99 17.14
CA ALA A 79 -7.65 -4.40 17.38
C ALA A 79 -8.78 -5.30 16.88
N ALA A 80 -8.57 -6.04 15.78
CA ALA A 80 -9.47 -7.08 15.28
C ALA A 80 -9.55 -8.31 16.21
N GLY A 81 -8.67 -8.40 17.22
CA GLY A 81 -8.62 -9.51 18.16
C GLY A 81 -7.93 -10.76 17.62
N VAL A 82 -7.04 -10.60 16.64
CA VAL A 82 -6.21 -11.70 16.11
C VAL A 82 -5.24 -12.18 17.20
N GLN A 83 -5.19 -13.50 17.41
CA GLN A 83 -4.41 -14.12 18.46
C GLN A 83 -3.78 -15.45 17.99
N PRO A 84 -2.89 -16.06 18.78
CA PRO A 84 -2.28 -17.34 18.43
C PRO A 84 -3.31 -18.44 18.15
N GLY A 85 -3.15 -19.10 16.99
CA GLY A 85 -4.06 -20.15 16.52
C GLY A 85 -5.11 -19.68 15.51
N ASP A 86 -5.30 -18.38 15.37
CA ASP A 86 -6.16 -17.80 14.34
C ASP A 86 -5.51 -17.85 12.94
N GLU A 87 -6.34 -17.62 11.92
CA GLU A 87 -5.93 -17.45 10.54
C GLU A 87 -6.27 -16.04 10.05
N VAL A 88 -5.38 -15.47 9.24
CA VAL A 88 -5.59 -14.20 8.56
C VAL A 88 -5.41 -14.43 7.07
N ILE A 89 -6.47 -14.21 6.30
CA ILE A 89 -6.42 -14.35 4.83
C ILE A 89 -5.84 -13.08 4.23
N THR A 90 -4.89 -13.22 3.29
CA THR A 90 -4.32 -12.11 2.50
C THR A 90 -3.88 -12.58 1.12
N THR A 91 -3.39 -11.65 0.28
CA THR A 91 -2.86 -11.95 -1.05
C THR A 91 -1.34 -12.21 -1.00
N PRO A 92 -0.77 -13.03 -1.90
CA PRO A 92 0.69 -13.17 -1.99
C PRO A 92 1.37 -12.01 -2.72
N ILE A 93 0.67 -11.27 -3.60
CA ILE A 93 1.23 -10.13 -4.35
C ILE A 93 1.08 -8.86 -3.51
N THR A 94 1.98 -8.73 -2.54
CA THR A 94 2.02 -7.62 -1.60
C THR A 94 3.40 -7.46 -0.98
N PHE A 95 3.62 -6.34 -0.30
CA PHE A 95 4.77 -6.21 0.59
C PHE A 95 4.61 -7.15 1.79
N ALA A 96 5.72 -7.72 2.27
CA ALA A 96 5.70 -8.74 3.34
C ALA A 96 4.89 -8.34 4.60
N ALA A 97 4.72 -7.03 4.87
CA ALA A 97 4.02 -6.53 6.05
C ALA A 97 2.56 -6.98 6.12
N SER A 98 1.86 -7.12 4.97
CA SER A 98 0.46 -7.54 4.91
C SER A 98 0.24 -8.99 5.36
N ALA A 99 1.25 -9.84 5.25
CA ALA A 99 1.22 -11.21 5.78
C ALA A 99 1.89 -11.30 7.15
N ASN A 100 2.98 -10.53 7.37
CA ASN A 100 3.70 -10.52 8.64
C ASN A 100 2.85 -10.05 9.83
N CYS A 101 1.84 -9.19 9.59
CA CYS A 101 0.96 -8.71 10.67
C CYS A 101 0.21 -9.85 11.38
N ALA A 102 -0.16 -10.92 10.66
CA ALA A 102 -0.69 -12.13 11.26
C ALA A 102 0.34 -12.83 12.14
N LEU A 103 1.58 -13.00 11.64
CA LEU A 103 2.67 -13.65 12.37
C LEU A 103 3.04 -12.89 13.64
N TYR A 104 3.00 -11.56 13.63
CA TYR A 104 3.25 -10.74 14.83
C TYR A 104 2.21 -10.98 15.93
N CYS A 105 0.99 -11.36 15.57
CA CYS A 105 -0.06 -11.76 16.51
C CYS A 105 -0.04 -13.26 16.85
N GLY A 106 0.93 -14.03 16.34
CA GLY A 106 1.00 -15.49 16.51
C GLY A 106 -0.02 -16.27 15.66
N ALA A 107 -0.71 -15.60 14.74
CA ALA A 107 -1.65 -16.21 13.82
C ALA A 107 -0.97 -16.69 12.54
N ARG A 108 -1.69 -17.48 11.74
CA ARG A 108 -1.21 -18.03 10.47
C ARG A 108 -1.73 -17.21 9.30
N PRO A 109 -0.88 -16.65 8.41
CA PRO A 109 -1.34 -16.09 7.15
C PRO A 109 -1.81 -17.20 6.20
N VAL A 110 -2.95 -16.97 5.54
CA VAL A 110 -3.52 -17.83 4.50
C VAL A 110 -3.57 -17.03 3.22
N PHE A 111 -2.97 -17.57 2.14
CA PHE A 111 -2.85 -16.83 0.88
C PHE A 111 -3.99 -17.17 -0.07
N ALA A 112 -4.81 -16.18 -0.38
CA ALA A 112 -5.82 -16.23 -1.43
C ALA A 112 -5.23 -15.73 -2.75
N ASP A 113 -5.52 -16.43 -3.84
CA ASP A 113 -5.05 -16.04 -5.17
C ASP A 113 -5.74 -14.76 -5.64
N ILE A 114 -5.24 -14.20 -6.72
CA ILE A 114 -5.67 -12.92 -7.29
C ILE A 114 -6.63 -13.09 -8.46
N ASN A 115 -7.36 -12.02 -8.76
CA ASN A 115 -8.01 -11.84 -10.06
C ASN A 115 -6.94 -11.47 -11.12
N GLU A 116 -6.89 -12.22 -12.23
CA GLU A 116 -5.85 -12.04 -13.26
C GLU A 116 -5.91 -10.72 -14.02
N GLU A 117 -7.04 -10.02 -14.01
CA GLU A 117 -7.25 -8.75 -14.71
C GLU A 117 -6.95 -7.55 -13.82
N THR A 118 -7.43 -7.59 -12.57
CA THR A 118 -7.29 -6.49 -11.61
C THR A 118 -6.04 -6.59 -10.74
N TYR A 119 -5.48 -7.80 -10.60
CA TYR A 119 -4.33 -8.16 -9.75
C TYR A 119 -4.60 -8.07 -8.25
N ASN A 120 -5.81 -7.68 -7.85
CA ASN A 120 -6.27 -7.68 -6.47
C ASN A 120 -6.67 -9.07 -6.00
N ILE A 121 -6.78 -9.27 -4.69
CA ILE A 121 -7.28 -10.50 -4.09
C ILE A 121 -8.64 -10.88 -4.69
N ASP A 122 -8.82 -12.16 -5.04
CA ASP A 122 -10.07 -12.68 -5.60
C ASP A 122 -11.07 -12.98 -4.45
N PRO A 123 -12.24 -12.30 -4.37
CA PRO A 123 -13.23 -12.55 -3.32
C PRO A 123 -13.71 -14.01 -3.26
N GLU A 124 -13.81 -14.71 -4.39
CA GLU A 124 -14.16 -16.13 -4.40
C GLU A 124 -13.10 -16.98 -3.69
N LYS A 125 -11.81 -16.65 -3.87
CA LYS A 125 -10.73 -17.35 -3.18
C LYS A 125 -10.73 -17.07 -1.69
N VAL A 126 -11.17 -15.89 -1.27
CA VAL A 126 -11.39 -15.58 0.16
C VAL A 126 -12.49 -16.47 0.72
N ARG A 127 -13.64 -16.60 0.01
CA ARG A 127 -14.76 -17.48 0.41
C ARG A 127 -14.33 -18.94 0.55
N GLU A 128 -13.59 -19.47 -0.44
CA GLU A 128 -13.09 -20.86 -0.45
C GLU A 128 -12.17 -21.18 0.72
N LEU A 129 -11.37 -20.20 1.16
CA LEU A 129 -10.34 -20.36 2.20
C LEU A 129 -10.82 -20.01 3.61
N THR A 130 -12.01 -19.44 3.74
CA THR A 130 -12.59 -19.08 5.04
C THR A 130 -12.87 -20.32 5.88
N THR A 131 -12.40 -20.32 7.13
CA THR A 131 -12.61 -21.37 8.13
C THR A 131 -13.11 -20.78 9.45
N ASP A 132 -13.47 -21.64 10.41
CA ASP A 132 -13.84 -21.20 11.77
C ASP A 132 -12.67 -20.51 12.52
N LYS A 133 -11.44 -20.63 12.02
CA LYS A 133 -10.25 -19.96 12.56
C LYS A 133 -9.97 -18.61 11.91
N THR A 134 -10.64 -18.30 10.81
CA THR A 134 -10.42 -17.04 10.10
C THR A 134 -10.92 -15.88 10.95
N LYS A 135 -9.99 -15.03 11.40
CA LYS A 135 -10.28 -13.88 12.27
C LYS A 135 -10.31 -12.56 11.53
N ALA A 136 -9.47 -12.41 10.51
CA ALA A 136 -9.41 -11.21 9.69
C ALA A 136 -9.07 -11.56 8.23
N VAL A 137 -9.48 -10.66 7.33
CA VAL A 137 -9.02 -10.59 5.94
C VAL A 137 -8.22 -9.30 5.80
N VAL A 138 -6.96 -9.38 5.34
CA VAL A 138 -6.13 -8.23 4.97
C VAL A 138 -6.13 -8.14 3.45
N ALA A 139 -7.01 -7.31 2.92
CA ALA A 139 -7.18 -7.10 1.48
C ALA A 139 -6.32 -5.92 1.02
N VAL A 140 -5.42 -6.18 0.07
CA VAL A 140 -4.45 -5.20 -0.41
C VAL A 140 -4.97 -4.50 -1.66
N ASP A 141 -5.08 -3.20 -1.62
CA ASP A 141 -5.43 -2.34 -2.76
C ASP A 141 -4.22 -2.17 -3.70
N PHE A 142 -3.90 -3.24 -4.40
CA PHE A 142 -2.68 -3.28 -5.19
C PHE A 142 -2.67 -2.22 -6.29
N THR A 143 -1.52 -1.58 -6.49
CA THR A 143 -1.31 -0.44 -7.40
C THR A 143 -2.05 0.85 -7.06
N GLY A 144 -2.90 0.86 -6.04
CA GLY A 144 -3.80 1.97 -5.70
C GLY A 144 -5.21 1.79 -6.24
N GLN A 145 -5.52 0.64 -6.84
CA GLN A 145 -6.87 0.25 -7.22
C GLN A 145 -7.57 -0.43 -6.04
N SER A 146 -8.77 0.03 -5.70
CA SER A 146 -9.59 -0.61 -4.66
C SER A 146 -9.84 -2.07 -4.97
N VAL A 147 -9.86 -2.92 -3.93
CA VAL A 147 -10.46 -4.25 -3.99
C VAL A 147 -11.99 -4.14 -4.13
N GLU A 148 -12.68 -5.25 -4.41
CA GLU A 148 -14.14 -5.34 -4.42
C GLU A 148 -14.67 -5.32 -2.98
N LEU A 149 -14.69 -4.10 -2.37
CA LEU A 149 -14.96 -3.89 -0.94
C LEU A 149 -16.33 -4.40 -0.50
N ASP A 150 -17.37 -4.22 -1.34
CA ASP A 150 -18.73 -4.63 -0.96
C ASP A 150 -18.83 -6.15 -0.77
N GLU A 151 -18.26 -6.91 -1.73
CA GLU A 151 -18.30 -8.39 -1.68
C GLU A 151 -17.49 -8.94 -0.52
N LEU A 152 -16.30 -8.38 -0.29
CA LEU A 152 -15.45 -8.78 0.83
C LEU A 152 -16.09 -8.44 2.16
N LEU A 153 -16.68 -7.24 2.29
CA LEU A 153 -17.30 -6.79 3.53
C LEU A 153 -18.53 -7.62 3.89
N GLU A 154 -19.40 -7.90 2.89
CA GLU A 154 -20.58 -8.76 3.07
C GLU A 154 -20.16 -10.15 3.57
N HIS A 155 -19.18 -10.76 2.91
CA HIS A 155 -18.67 -12.08 3.31
C HIS A 155 -18.07 -12.05 4.72
N CYS A 156 -17.19 -11.10 5.01
CA CYS A 156 -16.54 -10.97 6.31
C CYS A 156 -17.57 -10.80 7.43
N HIS A 157 -18.53 -9.90 7.28
CA HIS A 157 -19.56 -9.65 8.29
C HIS A 157 -20.48 -10.85 8.51
N ALA A 158 -20.84 -11.60 7.46
CA ALA A 158 -21.63 -12.81 7.56
C ALA A 158 -20.95 -13.90 8.41
N HIS A 159 -19.63 -13.88 8.53
CA HIS A 159 -18.82 -14.86 9.26
C HIS A 159 -18.19 -14.31 10.55
N GLY A 160 -18.47 -13.06 10.93
CA GLY A 160 -17.86 -12.42 12.10
C GLY A 160 -16.36 -12.14 11.95
N ILE A 161 -15.88 -11.98 10.72
CA ILE A 161 -14.52 -11.71 10.34
C ILE A 161 -14.33 -10.20 10.17
N THR A 162 -13.20 -9.66 10.61
CA THR A 162 -12.86 -8.24 10.40
C THR A 162 -12.17 -8.03 9.05
N LEU A 163 -12.68 -7.11 8.23
CA LEU A 163 -12.03 -6.68 7.00
C LEU A 163 -11.05 -5.55 7.28
N ILE A 164 -9.77 -5.81 7.08
CA ILE A 164 -8.67 -4.84 7.12
C ILE A 164 -8.24 -4.55 5.69
N GLU A 165 -8.49 -3.34 5.21
CA GLU A 165 -8.01 -2.86 3.93
C GLU A 165 -6.55 -2.40 4.09
N ASP A 166 -5.61 -3.10 3.45
CA ASP A 166 -4.24 -2.59 3.31
C ASP A 166 -4.20 -1.54 2.21
N GLY A 167 -4.51 -0.33 2.62
CA GLY A 167 -4.59 0.85 1.78
C GLY A 167 -3.26 1.59 1.62
N ALA A 168 -2.11 0.92 1.79
CA ALA A 168 -0.79 1.55 1.64
C ALA A 168 -0.57 2.23 0.27
N HIS A 169 -1.43 1.96 -0.71
CA HIS A 169 -1.39 2.49 -2.07
C HIS A 169 -2.59 3.38 -2.44
N VAL A 170 -3.63 3.52 -1.60
CA VAL A 170 -4.94 4.06 -2.04
C VAL A 170 -5.27 5.48 -1.58
N ILE A 171 -4.38 6.17 -0.89
CA ILE A 171 -4.75 7.51 -0.43
C ILE A 171 -5.21 8.39 -1.59
N GLY A 172 -6.45 8.89 -1.52
CA GLY A 172 -7.14 9.63 -2.57
C GLY A 172 -7.97 8.79 -3.55
N THR A 173 -7.86 7.45 -3.55
CA THR A 173 -8.70 6.55 -4.34
C THR A 173 -10.13 6.54 -3.79
N LYS A 174 -11.11 6.37 -4.71
CA LYS A 174 -12.51 6.22 -4.36
C LYS A 174 -13.06 4.90 -4.89
N TYR A 175 -13.91 4.26 -4.09
CA TYR A 175 -14.72 3.12 -4.47
C TYR A 175 -16.20 3.53 -4.43
N LYS A 176 -16.91 3.40 -5.56
CA LYS A 176 -18.32 3.85 -5.71
C LYS A 176 -18.54 5.29 -5.21
N GLY A 177 -17.57 6.17 -5.50
CA GLY A 177 -17.61 7.58 -5.13
C GLY A 177 -17.26 7.91 -3.68
N LYS A 178 -17.07 6.92 -2.80
CA LYS A 178 -16.60 7.09 -1.42
C LYS A 178 -15.08 6.87 -1.35
N CYS A 179 -14.39 7.68 -0.55
CA CYS A 179 -12.96 7.48 -0.37
C CYS A 179 -12.67 6.13 0.31
N ASN A 180 -11.70 5.38 -0.23
CA ASN A 180 -11.14 4.23 0.46
C ASN A 180 -10.65 4.67 1.85
N GLY A 181 -10.94 3.83 2.86
CA GLY A 181 -10.70 4.16 4.27
C GLY A 181 -11.92 4.64 5.05
N SER A 182 -13.07 4.75 4.39
CA SER A 182 -14.36 4.98 5.06
C SER A 182 -15.34 3.83 4.89
N ILE A 183 -14.92 2.70 4.30
CA ILE A 183 -15.81 1.59 3.89
C ILE A 183 -15.50 0.32 4.69
N ALA A 184 -14.27 -0.19 4.67
CA ALA A 184 -13.86 -1.36 5.45
C ALA A 184 -13.94 -1.11 6.97
N ASP A 185 -13.88 -2.17 7.78
CA ASP A 185 -13.85 -2.04 9.24
C ASP A 185 -12.64 -1.23 9.70
N MET A 186 -11.49 -1.49 9.10
CA MET A 186 -10.26 -0.71 9.26
C MET A 186 -9.54 -0.58 7.92
N THR A 187 -8.92 0.58 7.67
CA THR A 187 -8.00 0.77 6.53
C THR A 187 -6.67 1.29 7.02
N THR A 188 -5.59 0.60 6.65
CA THR A 188 -4.23 1.01 7.00
C THR A 188 -3.62 1.86 5.90
N LEU A 189 -2.75 2.79 6.25
CA LEU A 189 -2.00 3.64 5.34
C LEU A 189 -0.51 3.60 5.63
N SER A 190 0.28 3.88 4.60
CA SER A 190 1.73 4.07 4.68
C SER A 190 2.12 5.43 4.12
N PHE A 191 3.05 6.11 4.80
CA PHE A 191 3.62 7.39 4.40
C PHE A 191 5.13 7.30 4.17
N HIS A 192 5.61 6.12 3.74
CA HIS A 192 6.99 5.90 3.29
C HIS A 192 7.32 6.80 2.09
N PRO A 193 8.59 7.19 1.84
CA PRO A 193 8.99 8.16 0.80
C PRO A 193 8.47 7.87 -0.61
N VAL A 194 8.31 6.61 -1.00
CA VAL A 194 7.79 6.27 -2.34
C VAL A 194 6.27 6.38 -2.46
N LYS A 195 5.54 6.58 -1.35
CA LYS A 195 4.07 6.68 -1.37
C LYS A 195 3.58 8.01 -1.96
N THR A 196 2.29 8.09 -2.26
CA THR A 196 1.67 9.28 -2.87
C THR A 196 1.87 10.53 -2.00
N VAL A 197 1.77 10.38 -0.68
CA VAL A 197 2.17 11.38 0.33
C VAL A 197 3.16 10.75 1.29
N THR A 198 4.08 11.53 1.83
CA THR A 198 5.13 11.02 2.71
C THR A 198 5.33 11.87 3.96
N CYS A 199 5.82 11.22 5.02
CA CYS A 199 6.41 11.93 6.18
C CYS A 199 7.75 11.28 6.61
N GLY A 200 8.49 10.72 5.65
CA GLY A 200 9.69 9.93 5.88
C GLY A 200 9.31 8.49 6.24
N GLU A 201 9.02 8.22 7.48
CA GLU A 201 8.33 7.03 7.96
C GLU A 201 7.03 7.46 8.63
N GLY A 202 5.94 6.73 8.39
CA GLY A 202 4.64 6.99 8.99
C GLY A 202 3.60 5.99 8.50
N GLY A 203 2.56 5.83 9.30
CA GLY A 203 1.39 5.06 8.96
C GLY A 203 0.16 5.59 9.68
N ALA A 204 -0.99 5.08 9.33
CA ALA A 204 -2.24 5.34 10.04
C ALA A 204 -3.20 4.17 9.92
N VAL A 205 -4.11 4.03 10.89
CA VAL A 205 -5.30 3.19 10.75
C VAL A 205 -6.52 4.10 10.83
N ARG A 206 -7.48 3.90 9.93
CA ARG A 206 -8.74 4.61 9.88
C ARG A 206 -9.89 3.64 10.14
N THR A 207 -10.91 4.10 10.80
CA THR A 207 -12.12 3.31 11.10
C THR A 207 -13.33 4.21 11.36
N ASN A 208 -14.52 3.66 11.21
CA ASN A 208 -15.77 4.29 11.64
C ASN A 208 -16.29 3.74 12.97
N SER A 209 -15.64 2.70 13.52
CA SER A 209 -15.98 2.07 14.80
C SER A 209 -15.24 2.73 15.96
N GLU A 210 -15.97 3.26 16.93
CA GLU A 210 -15.40 3.81 18.16
C GLU A 210 -14.69 2.74 18.98
N GLU A 211 -15.22 1.51 19.00
CA GLU A 211 -14.61 0.39 19.71
C GLU A 211 -13.21 0.07 19.15
N LEU A 212 -13.10 -0.07 17.81
CA LEU A 212 -11.81 -0.31 17.16
C LEU A 212 -10.85 0.87 17.36
N TYR A 213 -11.33 2.10 17.27
CA TYR A 213 -10.54 3.31 17.54
C TYR A 213 -9.89 3.28 18.93
N ARG A 214 -10.66 2.97 19.98
CA ARG A 214 -10.15 2.88 21.36
C ARG A 214 -9.09 1.79 21.50
N LYS A 215 -9.30 0.61 20.90
CA LYS A 215 -8.31 -0.48 20.86
C LYS A 215 -7.02 -0.05 20.14
N LEU A 216 -7.13 0.62 18.99
CA LEU A 216 -5.98 1.12 18.23
C LEU A 216 -5.13 2.10 19.04
N LEU A 217 -5.76 3.01 19.80
CA LEU A 217 -5.05 3.95 20.69
C LEU A 217 -4.24 3.21 21.78
N LEU A 218 -4.80 2.16 22.38
CA LEU A 218 -4.12 1.33 23.36
C LEU A 218 -2.91 0.61 22.74
N TYR A 219 -3.10 -0.13 21.65
CA TYR A 219 -2.05 -0.93 21.03
C TYR A 219 -0.92 -0.06 20.46
N ARG A 220 -1.22 1.16 19.96
CA ARG A 220 -0.21 2.12 19.51
C ARG A 220 0.75 2.56 20.60
N ALA A 221 0.29 2.60 21.87
CA ALA A 221 0.99 3.26 22.99
C ALA A 221 1.08 2.35 24.23
N HIS A 222 1.78 1.22 24.12
CA HIS A 222 2.09 0.28 25.21
C HIS A 222 0.87 -0.40 25.86
N GLY A 223 -0.34 -0.22 25.33
CA GLY A 223 -1.57 -0.68 25.98
C GLY A 223 -1.94 0.11 27.25
N ILE A 224 -1.38 1.33 27.38
CA ILE A 224 -1.55 2.19 28.54
C ILE A 224 -2.70 3.16 28.33
N THR A 225 -3.54 3.31 29.36
CA THR A 225 -4.57 4.35 29.45
C THR A 225 -4.33 5.29 30.63
N ARG A 226 -4.70 6.56 30.44
CA ARG A 226 -4.85 7.58 31.49
C ARG A 226 -6.31 8.05 31.61
N ASP A 227 -7.21 7.45 30.83
CA ASP A 227 -8.65 7.75 30.86
C ASP A 227 -9.28 7.05 32.08
N PRO A 228 -9.77 7.79 33.07
CA PRO A 228 -10.37 7.19 34.26
C PRO A 228 -11.58 6.28 33.94
N SER A 229 -12.27 6.53 32.82
CA SER A 229 -13.42 5.71 32.43
C SER A 229 -13.06 4.32 31.94
N LEU A 230 -11.77 4.08 31.62
CA LEU A 230 -11.24 2.81 31.16
C LEU A 230 -10.41 2.08 32.23
N MET A 231 -10.12 2.72 33.35
CA MET A 231 -9.34 2.12 34.44
C MET A 231 -10.12 1.04 35.18
N GLU A 232 -9.42 -0.01 35.59
CA GLU A 232 -9.98 -1.12 36.38
C GLU A 232 -9.80 -0.90 37.89
N HIS A 233 -8.88 -0.01 38.31
CA HIS A 233 -8.61 0.32 39.68
C HIS A 233 -8.74 1.81 39.97
N GLU A 234 -8.98 2.15 41.23
CA GLU A 234 -9.01 3.56 41.68
C GLU A 234 -7.61 4.18 41.60
N PRO A 235 -7.45 5.35 40.95
CA PRO A 235 -6.17 6.05 40.88
C PRO A 235 -5.65 6.46 42.27
N ASP A 236 -4.39 6.17 42.57
CA ASP A 236 -3.75 6.59 43.82
C ASP A 236 -3.08 7.98 43.74
N GLY A 237 -3.24 8.67 42.58
CA GLY A 237 -2.76 10.04 42.40
C GLY A 237 -2.76 10.51 40.93
N PRO A 238 -2.41 11.79 40.67
CA PRO A 238 -2.42 12.36 39.31
C PRO A 238 -1.45 11.76 38.32
N TRP A 239 -0.49 10.99 38.77
CA TRP A 239 0.50 10.27 37.97
C TRP A 239 0.03 8.91 37.55
N TYR A 240 -1.10 8.40 38.05
CA TYR A 240 -1.58 7.05 37.85
C TYR A 240 -1.95 6.78 36.38
N TYR A 241 -1.70 5.61 35.94
CA TYR A 241 -2.12 5.05 34.65
C TYR A 241 -2.17 3.53 34.76
N GLU A 242 -2.89 2.89 33.86
CA GLU A 242 -2.99 1.43 33.77
C GLU A 242 -2.57 0.90 32.42
N GLN A 243 -1.95 -0.30 32.43
CA GLN A 243 -1.69 -1.06 31.23
C GLN A 243 -2.78 -2.12 31.09
N LEU A 244 -3.70 -1.92 30.15
CA LEU A 244 -4.84 -2.82 29.91
C LEU A 244 -4.56 -3.87 28.84
N ALA A 245 -3.50 -3.73 28.03
CA ALA A 245 -3.13 -4.64 26.97
C ALA A 245 -1.62 -4.62 26.72
N LEU A 246 -1.11 -5.64 26.03
CA LEU A 246 0.27 -5.64 25.54
C LEU A 246 0.36 -4.84 24.24
N GLY A 247 0.61 -3.53 24.36
CA GLY A 247 0.82 -2.63 23.22
C GLY A 247 2.30 -2.37 22.96
N MET A 248 2.57 -1.64 21.87
CA MET A 248 3.91 -1.30 21.39
C MET A 248 4.19 0.20 21.49
N ASN A 249 5.43 0.62 21.29
CA ASN A 249 5.74 2.02 21.05
C ASN A 249 5.72 2.29 19.54
N TYR A 250 4.54 2.52 19.00
CA TYR A 250 4.31 2.82 17.58
C TYR A 250 3.85 4.26 17.36
N ARG A 251 4.12 5.16 18.31
CA ARG A 251 3.76 6.58 18.19
C ARG A 251 4.51 7.24 17.04
N MET A 252 3.79 8.06 16.28
CA MET A 252 4.38 9.02 15.33
C MET A 252 4.94 10.22 16.11
N THR A 253 5.98 10.85 15.60
CA THR A 253 6.51 12.12 16.12
C THR A 253 5.74 13.32 15.58
N ASP A 254 5.77 14.46 16.28
CA ASP A 254 5.16 15.71 15.78
C ASP A 254 5.84 16.23 14.52
N MET A 255 7.13 15.98 14.33
CA MET A 255 7.85 16.29 13.08
C MET A 255 7.27 15.53 11.87
N GLN A 256 7.05 14.23 12.02
CA GLN A 256 6.41 13.41 10.98
C GLN A 256 4.97 13.85 10.73
N ALA A 257 4.21 14.13 11.80
CA ALA A 257 2.84 14.60 11.70
C ALA A 257 2.73 15.96 10.99
N ALA A 258 3.64 16.90 11.26
CA ALA A 258 3.67 18.20 10.58
C ALA A 258 3.95 18.06 9.08
N LEU A 259 4.92 17.21 8.71
CA LEU A 259 5.21 16.92 7.32
C LEU A 259 3.99 16.24 6.63
N LEU A 260 3.34 15.29 7.31
CA LEU A 260 2.13 14.63 6.80
C LEU A 260 1.01 15.63 6.52
N ILE A 261 0.74 16.56 7.46
CA ILE A 261 -0.29 17.59 7.29
C ILE A 261 0.00 18.46 6.06
N SER A 262 1.25 18.88 5.86
CA SER A 262 1.68 19.66 4.70
C SER A 262 1.48 18.87 3.39
N GLN A 263 1.89 17.61 3.35
CA GLN A 263 1.76 16.73 2.19
C GLN A 263 0.29 16.41 1.85
N LEU A 264 -0.58 16.24 2.84
CA LEU A 264 -2.02 15.99 2.61
C LEU A 264 -2.71 17.14 1.88
N LYS A 265 -2.29 18.39 2.10
CA LYS A 265 -2.82 19.55 1.36
C LYS A 265 -2.51 19.48 -0.14
N LYS A 266 -1.43 18.79 -0.52
CA LYS A 266 -0.97 18.64 -1.90
C LYS A 266 -1.52 17.38 -2.59
N LEU A 267 -2.25 16.53 -1.85
CA LEU A 267 -2.77 15.27 -2.38
C LEU A 267 -3.56 15.42 -3.69
N PRO A 268 -4.47 16.41 -3.85
CA PRO A 268 -5.19 16.57 -5.13
C PRO A 268 -4.25 16.79 -6.32
N MET A 269 -3.20 17.59 -6.16
CA MET A 269 -2.19 17.86 -7.17
C MET A 269 -1.40 16.60 -7.54
N PHE A 270 -1.01 15.78 -6.53
CA PHE A 270 -0.32 14.52 -6.77
C PHE A 270 -1.20 13.52 -7.51
N VAL A 271 -2.46 13.41 -7.14
CA VAL A 271 -3.44 12.51 -7.78
C VAL A 271 -3.66 12.88 -9.23
N GLU A 272 -3.88 14.16 -9.52
CA GLU A 272 -4.11 14.67 -10.87
C GLU A 272 -2.92 14.35 -11.79
N ARG A 273 -1.69 14.64 -11.34
CA ARG A 273 -0.49 14.35 -12.13
C ARG A 273 -0.30 12.86 -12.40
N ARG A 274 -0.50 12.00 -11.38
CA ARG A 274 -0.40 10.55 -11.55
C ARG A 274 -1.42 10.02 -12.54
N LYS A 275 -2.68 10.47 -12.47
CA LYS A 275 -3.72 10.09 -13.43
C LYS A 275 -3.37 10.54 -14.86
N ALA A 276 -2.81 11.74 -15.03
CA ALA A 276 -2.37 12.24 -16.34
C ALA A 276 -1.25 11.38 -16.95
N ILE A 277 -0.27 10.95 -16.14
CA ILE A 277 0.81 10.05 -16.59
C ILE A 277 0.25 8.67 -16.96
N VAL A 278 -0.59 8.08 -16.10
CA VAL A 278 -1.21 6.77 -16.33
C VAL A 278 -2.04 6.76 -17.61
N LYS A 279 -2.78 7.85 -17.89
CA LYS A 279 -3.53 8.00 -19.13
C LYS A 279 -2.62 7.91 -20.35
N GLN A 280 -1.48 8.62 -20.37
CA GLN A 280 -0.52 8.59 -21.47
C GLN A 280 0.08 7.17 -21.64
N TYR A 281 0.43 6.50 -20.56
CA TYR A 281 0.92 5.12 -20.60
C TYR A 281 -0.12 4.16 -21.18
N ASN A 282 -1.38 4.24 -20.73
CA ASN A 282 -2.46 3.39 -21.23
C ASN A 282 -2.72 3.64 -22.73
N GLU A 283 -2.76 4.90 -23.18
CA GLU A 283 -2.96 5.26 -24.58
C GLU A 283 -1.87 4.72 -25.51
N ALA A 284 -0.63 4.62 -25.01
CA ALA A 284 0.50 4.06 -25.75
C ALA A 284 0.50 2.53 -25.72
N PHE A 285 0.37 1.94 -24.54
CA PHE A 285 0.62 0.51 -24.32
C PHE A 285 -0.54 -0.40 -24.73
N LEU A 286 -1.78 0.09 -24.69
CA LEU A 286 -2.93 -0.66 -25.22
C LEU A 286 -2.84 -0.96 -26.75
N LYS A 287 -1.95 -0.26 -27.47
CA LYS A 287 -1.67 -0.51 -28.89
C LYS A 287 -0.63 -1.61 -29.13
N LEU A 288 0.03 -2.06 -28.07
CA LEU A 288 1.13 -3.03 -28.16
C LEU A 288 0.63 -4.44 -27.75
N PRO A 289 0.52 -5.39 -28.71
CA PRO A 289 0.06 -6.75 -28.39
C PRO A 289 1.05 -7.52 -27.47
N GLN A 290 2.28 -7.02 -27.32
CA GLN A 290 3.31 -7.54 -26.42
C GLN A 290 3.08 -7.16 -24.96
N ILE A 291 2.16 -6.24 -24.68
CA ILE A 291 1.92 -5.67 -23.35
C ILE A 291 0.46 -5.91 -22.94
N VAL A 292 0.28 -6.25 -21.67
CA VAL A 292 -1.04 -6.35 -21.04
C VAL A 292 -1.14 -5.23 -20.00
N VAL A 293 -2.16 -4.39 -20.11
CA VAL A 293 -2.45 -3.31 -19.16
C VAL A 293 -3.40 -3.82 -18.08
N GLN A 294 -3.15 -3.50 -16.82
CA GLN A 294 -4.03 -3.82 -15.69
C GLN A 294 -5.42 -3.23 -15.93
N LYS A 295 -6.45 -4.06 -15.79
CA LYS A 295 -7.84 -3.63 -15.90
C LYS A 295 -8.27 -2.88 -14.63
N GLU A 296 -8.93 -1.76 -14.81
CA GLU A 296 -9.58 -1.03 -13.73
C GLU A 296 -11.02 -1.54 -13.55
N ILE A 297 -11.43 -1.74 -12.28
CA ILE A 297 -12.84 -2.00 -11.99
C ILE A 297 -13.63 -0.69 -12.15
N PRO A 298 -14.83 -0.72 -12.72
CA PRO A 298 -15.62 0.49 -12.98
C PRO A 298 -15.96 1.30 -11.71
N GLU A 299 -16.01 0.61 -10.59
CA GLU A 299 -16.32 1.17 -9.27
C GLU A 299 -15.16 1.96 -8.65
N SER A 300 -13.91 1.77 -9.13
CA SER A 300 -12.71 2.39 -8.57
C SER A 300 -12.25 3.59 -9.37
N ASP A 301 -12.22 4.78 -8.74
CA ASP A 301 -11.49 5.94 -9.23
C ASP A 301 -10.10 5.96 -8.60
N THR A 302 -9.17 5.24 -9.24
CA THR A 302 -7.84 4.94 -8.69
C THR A 302 -6.86 6.11 -8.81
N THR A 303 -6.05 6.32 -7.77
CA THR A 303 -4.94 7.28 -7.76
C THR A 303 -3.67 6.73 -8.40
N ARG A 304 -3.59 5.44 -8.66
CA ARG A 304 -2.43 4.74 -9.23
C ARG A 304 -1.12 5.10 -8.52
N HIS A 305 -0.85 4.39 -7.44
CA HIS A 305 0.45 4.48 -6.77
C HIS A 305 1.57 3.83 -7.60
N LEU A 306 1.29 2.70 -8.24
CA LEU A 306 2.20 2.00 -9.13
C LEU A 306 1.59 1.87 -10.53
N TYR A 307 2.46 1.88 -11.55
CA TYR A 307 2.11 1.43 -12.89
C TYR A 307 2.79 0.11 -13.19
N ILE A 308 1.99 -0.94 -13.32
CA ILE A 308 2.47 -2.29 -13.64
C ILE A 308 2.38 -2.51 -15.14
N LEU A 309 3.54 -2.69 -15.77
CA LEU A 309 3.67 -3.21 -17.11
C LEU A 309 3.70 -4.74 -17.02
N ARG A 310 2.76 -5.42 -17.62
CA ARG A 310 2.77 -6.89 -17.76
C ARG A 310 3.14 -7.24 -19.18
N ILE A 311 4.21 -8.00 -19.36
CA ILE A 311 4.61 -8.49 -20.68
C ILE A 311 3.75 -9.69 -21.07
N ASN A 312 3.54 -9.86 -22.39
CA ASN A 312 2.92 -11.06 -22.96
C ASN A 312 4.02 -11.98 -23.54
N PRO A 313 4.40 -13.07 -22.85
CA PRO A 313 5.48 -13.96 -23.29
C PRO A 313 5.22 -14.63 -24.64
N GLU A 314 3.95 -14.80 -25.04
CA GLU A 314 3.60 -15.39 -26.32
C GLU A 314 3.94 -14.48 -27.51
N LYS A 315 3.99 -13.16 -27.26
CA LYS A 315 4.25 -12.13 -28.26
C LYS A 315 5.67 -11.57 -28.22
N LEU A 316 6.51 -12.04 -27.29
CA LEU A 316 7.89 -11.59 -27.12
C LEU A 316 8.87 -12.76 -27.25
N SER A 317 10.04 -12.51 -27.84
CA SER A 317 11.15 -13.47 -27.93
C SER A 317 12.06 -13.46 -26.71
N ILE A 318 11.80 -12.58 -25.73
CA ILE A 318 12.53 -12.40 -24.48
C ILE A 318 11.60 -12.55 -23.27
N ASP A 319 12.17 -12.91 -22.13
CA ASP A 319 11.46 -13.02 -20.85
C ASP A 319 11.43 -11.66 -20.08
N ARG A 320 10.75 -11.66 -18.91
CA ARG A 320 10.65 -10.50 -18.04
C ARG A 320 12.01 -9.96 -17.59
N ARG A 321 12.96 -10.85 -17.26
CA ARG A 321 14.29 -10.45 -16.82
C ARG A 321 15.04 -9.71 -17.92
N GLN A 322 15.00 -10.24 -19.14
CA GLN A 322 15.64 -9.64 -20.31
C GLN A 322 14.99 -8.31 -20.69
N PHE A 323 13.65 -8.20 -20.57
CA PHE A 323 12.94 -6.94 -20.79
C PHE A 323 13.32 -5.88 -19.74
N PHE A 324 13.41 -6.28 -18.48
CA PHE A 324 13.84 -5.42 -17.37
C PHE A 324 15.27 -4.89 -17.60
N ASP A 325 16.21 -5.78 -17.97
CA ASP A 325 17.61 -5.42 -18.25
C ASP A 325 17.69 -4.49 -19.48
N ALA A 326 16.83 -4.67 -20.49
CA ALA A 326 16.74 -3.79 -21.65
C ALA A 326 16.23 -2.38 -21.28
N LEU A 327 15.23 -2.26 -20.39
CA LEU A 327 14.78 -0.97 -19.86
C LEU A 327 15.89 -0.25 -19.08
N ALA A 328 16.65 -0.98 -18.26
CA ALA A 328 17.77 -0.44 -17.51
C ALA A 328 18.86 0.11 -18.44
N ALA A 329 19.11 -0.54 -19.59
CA ALA A 329 20.04 -0.06 -20.62
C ALA A 329 19.54 1.22 -21.33
N GLU A 330 18.23 1.45 -21.37
CA GLU A 330 17.62 2.70 -21.85
C GLU A 330 17.63 3.82 -20.79
N ASN A 331 18.28 3.60 -19.64
CA ASN A 331 18.27 4.47 -18.45
C ASN A 331 16.89 4.62 -17.76
N ILE A 332 16.01 3.65 -17.94
CA ILE A 332 14.71 3.55 -17.25
C ILE A 332 14.85 2.54 -16.10
N CYS A 333 14.98 3.05 -14.85
CA CYS A 333 15.10 2.20 -13.66
C CYS A 333 13.72 1.74 -13.20
N CYS A 334 13.46 0.45 -13.36
CA CYS A 334 12.23 -0.22 -12.98
C CYS A 334 12.37 -0.98 -11.65
N ASN A 335 11.26 -1.54 -11.17
CA ASN A 335 11.22 -2.49 -10.05
C ASN A 335 10.25 -3.63 -10.37
N VAL A 336 10.08 -4.58 -9.45
CA VAL A 336 9.07 -5.63 -9.50
C VAL A 336 8.29 -5.64 -8.18
N HIS A 337 7.02 -5.30 -8.24
CA HIS A 337 6.10 -5.35 -7.11
C HIS A 337 5.02 -6.40 -7.39
N TYR A 338 4.98 -7.56 -6.70
CA TYR A 338 5.94 -8.02 -5.69
C TYR A 338 6.32 -9.48 -5.95
N ILE A 339 7.41 -9.94 -5.32
CA ILE A 339 7.69 -11.37 -5.20
C ILE A 339 6.57 -11.98 -4.34
N PRO A 340 5.93 -13.09 -4.73
CA PRO A 340 4.95 -13.75 -3.87
C PRO A 340 5.51 -14.00 -2.48
N THR A 341 4.82 -13.50 -1.44
CA THR A 341 5.35 -13.45 -0.08
C THR A 341 5.82 -14.81 0.43
N TYR A 342 5.11 -15.88 0.08
CA TYR A 342 5.48 -17.24 0.49
C TYR A 342 6.69 -17.83 -0.27
N TYR A 343 7.28 -17.10 -1.25
CA TYR A 343 8.55 -17.46 -1.88
C TYR A 343 9.77 -17.10 -1.00
N PHE A 344 9.57 -16.31 0.04
CA PHE A 344 10.70 -15.94 0.91
C PHE A 344 11.13 -17.13 1.77
N PRO A 345 12.43 -17.33 1.99
CA PRO A 345 12.96 -18.44 2.80
C PRO A 345 12.37 -18.55 4.20
N TYR A 346 11.92 -17.44 4.78
CA TYR A 346 11.26 -17.42 6.08
C TYR A 346 9.90 -18.16 6.02
N TYR A 347 9.10 -17.90 4.99
CA TYR A 347 7.81 -18.57 4.78
C TYR A 347 7.97 -20.03 4.38
N GLU A 348 9.00 -20.37 3.59
CA GLU A 348 9.34 -21.77 3.27
C GLU A 348 9.62 -22.58 4.55
N LYS A 349 10.33 -21.98 5.53
CA LYS A 349 10.58 -22.60 6.86
C LYS A 349 9.30 -22.77 7.68
N LEU A 350 8.25 -21.98 7.43
CA LEU A 350 6.92 -22.13 8.02
C LEU A 350 6.06 -23.17 7.30
N GLY A 351 6.59 -23.82 6.25
CA GLY A 351 5.92 -24.88 5.50
C GLY A 351 5.12 -24.43 4.28
N TYR A 352 5.22 -23.15 3.89
CA TYR A 352 4.61 -22.68 2.65
C TYR A 352 5.41 -23.13 1.43
N GLN A 353 4.73 -23.41 0.32
CA GLN A 353 5.34 -23.91 -0.90
C GLN A 353 4.83 -23.16 -2.12
N ARG A 354 5.57 -23.20 -3.23
CA ARG A 354 5.12 -22.71 -4.53
C ARG A 354 3.94 -23.54 -5.03
N GLY A 355 3.11 -22.95 -5.87
CA GLY A 355 1.89 -23.56 -6.41
C GLY A 355 0.63 -23.24 -5.60
N LEU A 356 0.73 -22.48 -4.49
CA LEU A 356 -0.43 -22.07 -3.68
C LEU A 356 -1.38 -21.14 -4.43
N CYS A 357 -0.83 -20.17 -5.18
CA CYS A 357 -1.59 -19.13 -5.89
C CYS A 357 -1.07 -19.02 -7.33
N PRO A 358 -1.49 -19.93 -8.23
CA PRO A 358 -0.91 -20.04 -9.58
C PRO A 358 -1.11 -18.78 -10.43
N LYS A 359 -2.21 -18.02 -10.26
CA LYS A 359 -2.42 -16.77 -10.98
C LYS A 359 -1.43 -15.69 -10.53
N ALA A 360 -1.21 -15.57 -9.22
CA ALA A 360 -0.24 -14.64 -8.64
C ALA A 360 1.20 -15.00 -9.03
N GLU A 361 1.54 -16.29 -9.04
CA GLU A 361 2.85 -16.76 -9.47
C GLU A 361 3.12 -16.43 -10.94
N LYS A 362 2.14 -16.68 -11.82
CA LYS A 362 2.21 -16.29 -13.23
C LYS A 362 2.35 -14.78 -13.40
N LEU A 363 1.55 -14.01 -12.66
CA LEU A 363 1.65 -12.55 -12.68
C LEU A 363 3.07 -12.09 -12.32
N TYR A 364 3.65 -12.63 -11.26
CA TYR A 364 5.01 -12.29 -10.84
C TYR A 364 6.06 -12.51 -11.93
N GLU A 365 5.92 -13.54 -12.75
CA GLU A 365 6.85 -13.83 -13.85
C GLU A 365 6.77 -12.84 -15.01
N GLU A 366 5.68 -12.06 -15.08
CA GLU A 366 5.36 -11.21 -16.23
C GLU A 366 5.43 -9.72 -15.94
N ILE A 367 5.47 -9.29 -14.66
CA ILE A 367 5.32 -7.87 -14.30
C ILE A 367 6.63 -7.12 -14.11
N ILE A 368 6.59 -5.83 -14.50
CA ILE A 368 7.62 -4.82 -14.29
C ILE A 368 6.92 -3.54 -13.81
N THR A 369 7.44 -2.88 -12.77
CA THR A 369 6.91 -1.59 -12.31
C THR A 369 7.66 -0.46 -12.99
N LEU A 370 6.95 0.35 -13.77
CA LEU A 370 7.49 1.52 -14.46
C LEU A 370 7.56 2.75 -13.54
N PRO A 371 8.39 3.75 -13.89
CA PRO A 371 8.41 5.04 -13.22
C PRO A 371 7.03 5.70 -13.16
N LEU A 372 6.62 6.11 -11.95
CA LEU A 372 5.39 6.87 -11.73
C LEU A 372 5.49 7.70 -10.45
N TYR A 373 5.76 9.01 -10.57
CA TYR A 373 5.79 9.94 -9.44
C TYR A 373 5.48 11.37 -9.91
N TYR A 374 5.13 12.24 -8.97
CA TYR A 374 4.62 13.58 -9.26
C TYR A 374 5.56 14.46 -10.10
N SER A 375 6.87 14.48 -9.78
CA SER A 375 7.83 15.38 -10.42
C SER A 375 8.33 14.92 -11.80
N MET A 376 7.80 13.81 -12.36
CA MET A 376 8.09 13.43 -13.75
C MET A 376 7.62 14.52 -14.71
N THR A 377 8.52 14.95 -15.60
CA THR A 377 8.19 15.83 -16.72
C THR A 377 7.44 15.07 -17.82
N ASP A 378 6.81 15.78 -18.75
CA ASP A 378 6.19 15.12 -19.91
C ASP A 378 7.23 14.45 -20.82
N GLN A 379 8.47 14.97 -20.85
CA GLN A 379 9.58 14.31 -21.54
C GLN A 379 9.97 13.00 -20.86
N ASP A 380 10.03 12.95 -19.51
CA ASP A 380 10.29 11.70 -18.79
C ASP A 380 9.24 10.62 -19.12
N VAL A 381 7.98 11.02 -19.22
CA VAL A 381 6.87 10.11 -19.59
C VAL A 381 7.04 9.63 -21.04
N ALA A 382 7.38 10.53 -21.96
CA ALA A 382 7.63 10.19 -23.35
C ALA A 382 8.81 9.22 -23.50
N ASP A 383 9.90 9.44 -22.79
CA ASP A 383 11.08 8.57 -22.79
C ASP A 383 10.75 7.15 -22.31
N VAL A 384 9.94 7.02 -21.25
CA VAL A 384 9.47 5.69 -20.77
C VAL A 384 8.63 5.00 -21.83
N ILE A 385 7.71 5.72 -22.48
CA ILE A 385 6.86 5.19 -23.56
C ILE A 385 7.72 4.73 -24.74
N GLU A 386 8.69 5.56 -25.15
CA GLU A 386 9.59 5.24 -26.25
C GLU A 386 10.43 4.00 -25.93
N ALA A 387 11.00 3.90 -24.73
CA ALA A 387 11.80 2.75 -24.31
C ALA A 387 11.01 1.44 -24.36
N VAL A 388 9.81 1.43 -23.77
CA VAL A 388 8.93 0.24 -23.79
C VAL A 388 8.55 -0.13 -25.22
N THR A 389 8.15 0.85 -26.04
CA THR A 389 7.73 0.62 -27.43
C THR A 389 8.88 0.09 -28.28
N LYS A 390 10.07 0.66 -28.16
CA LYS A 390 11.30 0.27 -28.85
C LYS A 390 11.68 -1.18 -28.55
N ILE A 391 11.67 -1.56 -27.25
CA ILE A 391 12.01 -2.91 -26.80
C ILE A 391 10.93 -3.90 -27.27
N ALA A 392 9.64 -3.59 -27.06
CA ALA A 392 8.54 -4.46 -27.46
C ALA A 392 8.53 -4.71 -28.97
N ALA A 393 8.77 -3.69 -29.79
CA ALA A 393 8.84 -3.82 -31.24
C ALA A 393 10.05 -4.64 -31.72
N TYR A 394 11.21 -4.44 -31.09
CA TYR A 394 12.46 -5.15 -31.49
C TYR A 394 12.41 -6.63 -31.19
N TYR A 395 11.82 -7.02 -30.06
CA TYR A 395 11.71 -8.40 -29.60
C TYR A 395 10.34 -9.04 -29.87
N SER A 396 9.53 -8.43 -30.74
CA SER A 396 8.25 -9.02 -31.18
C SER A 396 8.45 -10.36 -31.87
N ARG A 397 7.58 -11.33 -31.58
CA ARG A 397 7.47 -12.61 -32.29
C ARG A 397 6.55 -12.48 -33.49
#